data_ecb41e427691c64bcf2e537195331f4a
#
_entry.id   ecb41e427691c64bcf2e537195331f4a
#
_cell.length_a   1.000
_cell.length_b   1.000
_cell.length_c   1.000
_cell.angle_alpha   90.00
_cell.angle_beta   90.00
_cell.angle_gamma   90.00
#
_symmetry.space_group_name_H-M   'P 1'
#
loop_
_entity.id
_entity.type
_entity.pdbx_description
1 polymer ?
#
loop_
_entity_poly.entity_id
_entity_poly.type
_entity_poly.pdbx_seq_one_letter_code
_entity_poly.pdbx_strand_id
1 'polypeptide(L)'
;MTAVRGRRGVRSVAAAGLACGVLLGATASPARAQPTDEHHDQMTGPAPELLVRAFGSVDWGATELPGVSNSFALGQFDLFITGSLNDRVGVLAEIVMESSGDNTRVVTDLERLQLTFRVNDHLQLAAGRYHTGIGFYNAAFHHGAYFETPIGRPRVFSFEDEGGVLPIHEVGVSARGTVPKTESALHYVAEVGNGRTWVTDESAEGRDQNGSKSTNVGLSFAPERWRGVEIGASFYRDTILDAASSDVRHRIAAAYVVYRTPSAEVMAEWLGLSHQTADGRLFRNHAGYAQVSRAWGLVRPYYRLDRLAVSPSTPFIGDRGSYQAHIVGLRVDPAMWIGLKAEYERTDEAGHHGINAVRTQLVFVF
;
A
#
# COMPACT_ATOMS: atom_id res chain seq x y z
N MET A 1 40.20 4.49 -41.21
CA MET A 1 40.93 5.61 -40.70
C MET A 1 39.90 6.49 -40.00
N THR A 2 39.80 6.76 -38.75
CA THR A 2 40.68 6.74 -37.58
C THR A 2 39.77 6.55 -36.37
N ALA A 3 40.07 5.61 -35.47
CA ALA A 3 39.36 5.38 -34.24
C ALA A 3 39.71 6.49 -33.22
N VAL A 4 38.68 6.95 -32.49
CA VAL A 4 38.88 7.69 -31.21
C VAL A 4 38.18 6.94 -30.10
N ARG A 5 39.02 6.33 -29.27
CA ARG A 5 38.64 5.76 -27.97
C ARG A 5 38.51 6.86 -26.94
N GLY A 6 37.33 7.05 -26.36
CA GLY A 6 37.12 7.84 -25.15
C GLY A 6 36.91 6.92 -23.95
N ARG A 7 37.92 6.80 -23.10
CA ARG A 7 37.82 6.20 -21.77
C ARG A 7 37.08 7.17 -20.84
N ARG A 8 35.94 6.74 -20.28
CA ARG A 8 35.36 7.40 -19.09
C ARG A 8 35.64 6.52 -17.87
N GLY A 9 36.37 7.13 -16.93
CA GLY A 9 36.74 6.48 -15.68
C GLY A 9 35.56 6.34 -14.74
N VAL A 10 35.45 5.14 -14.20
CA VAL A 10 34.53 4.78 -13.13
C VAL A 10 35.10 5.36 -11.83
N ARG A 11 34.40 6.26 -11.20
CA ARG A 11 34.68 6.68 -9.81
C ARG A 11 33.94 5.73 -8.88
N SER A 12 34.69 4.90 -8.20
CA SER A 12 34.24 4.06 -7.10
C SER A 12 33.82 4.94 -5.90
N VAL A 13 32.57 4.86 -5.51
CA VAL A 13 32.08 5.35 -4.21
C VAL A 13 32.19 4.19 -3.23
N ALA A 14 32.99 4.41 -2.19
CA ALA A 14 33.20 3.45 -1.12
C ALA A 14 31.94 3.37 -0.25
N ALA A 15 31.31 2.21 -0.20
CA ALA A 15 30.25 1.90 0.76
C ALA A 15 30.87 1.60 2.12
N ALA A 16 30.48 2.37 3.15
CA ALA A 16 30.79 2.10 4.53
C ALA A 16 29.86 0.99 5.05
N GLY A 17 30.38 -0.23 5.17
CA GLY A 17 29.64 -1.33 5.77
C GLY A 17 29.58 -1.18 7.29
N LEU A 18 28.37 -1.18 7.84
CA LEU A 18 28.13 -1.33 9.27
C LEU A 18 28.02 -2.83 9.58
N ALA A 19 29.10 -3.41 10.14
CA ALA A 19 29.11 -4.78 10.61
C ALA A 19 28.45 -4.84 12.00
N CYS A 20 27.34 -5.54 12.12
CA CYS A 20 26.72 -5.87 13.40
C CYS A 20 27.38 -7.14 13.93
N GLY A 21 28.40 -6.98 14.77
CA GLY A 21 29.06 -8.08 15.46
C GLY A 21 28.43 -8.33 16.82
N VAL A 22 27.84 -9.50 16.99
CA VAL A 22 27.43 -10.02 18.30
C VAL A 22 28.69 -10.58 18.98
N LEU A 23 29.17 -9.90 20.01
CA LEU A 23 30.22 -10.40 20.92
C LEU A 23 29.61 -10.57 22.31
N LEU A 24 29.37 -11.83 22.68
CA LEU A 24 29.19 -12.26 24.06
C LEU A 24 30.58 -12.29 24.73
N GLY A 25 30.80 -11.39 25.64
CA GLY A 25 32.00 -11.39 26.48
C GLY A 25 31.72 -10.66 27.80
N ALA A 26 31.42 -11.44 28.82
CA ALA A 26 31.22 -10.91 30.16
C ALA A 26 32.59 -10.56 30.82
N THR A 27 32.82 -9.28 31.08
CA THR A 27 33.75 -8.83 32.12
C THR A 27 33.08 -7.70 32.92
N ALA A 28 32.76 -7.99 34.16
CA ALA A 28 32.20 -7.02 35.09
C ALA A 28 33.28 -6.01 35.47
N SER A 29 33.06 -4.74 35.13
CA SER A 29 33.75 -3.59 35.73
C SER A 29 32.75 -2.80 36.59
N PRO A 30 33.12 -2.22 37.75
CA PRO A 30 32.18 -1.58 38.63
C PRO A 30 31.62 -0.32 37.99
N ALA A 31 30.30 -0.30 37.87
CA ALA A 31 29.56 0.86 37.40
C ALA A 31 29.72 2.02 38.36
N ARG A 32 30.31 3.11 37.88
CA ARG A 32 30.26 4.41 38.51
C ARG A 32 28.86 4.97 38.27
N ALA A 33 28.12 5.22 39.33
CA ALA A 33 26.78 5.83 39.22
C ALA A 33 26.87 7.16 38.48
N GLN A 34 26.22 7.23 37.34
CA GLN A 34 25.93 8.51 36.67
C GLN A 34 24.80 9.22 37.44
N PRO A 35 24.77 10.56 37.47
CA PRO A 35 23.64 11.27 38.04
C PRO A 35 22.38 10.87 37.28
N THR A 36 21.35 10.47 37.99
CA THR A 36 20.02 10.19 37.49
C THR A 36 19.45 11.50 36.93
N ASP A 37 19.31 11.59 35.60
CA ASP A 37 18.50 12.64 34.97
C ASP A 37 17.06 12.50 35.50
N GLU A 38 16.59 13.48 36.26
CA GLU A 38 15.24 13.52 36.86
C GLU A 38 14.11 13.56 35.79
N HIS A 39 14.43 13.52 34.50
CA HIS A 39 13.45 13.51 33.39
C HIS A 39 12.92 12.13 33.01
N HIS A 40 13.52 11.02 33.46
CA HIS A 40 13.03 9.68 33.18
C HIS A 40 11.94 9.16 34.14
N ASP A 41 11.74 9.79 35.26
CA ASP A 41 10.81 9.30 36.32
C ASP A 41 9.34 9.71 36.11
N GLN A 42 8.98 10.37 35.01
CA GLN A 42 7.59 10.77 34.73
C GLN A 42 6.79 9.78 33.87
N MET A 43 7.37 8.64 33.49
CA MET A 43 6.62 7.55 32.82
C MET A 43 6.01 6.57 33.84
N THR A 44 5.30 7.07 34.85
CA THR A 44 4.61 6.26 35.86
C THR A 44 3.22 5.79 35.44
N GLY A 45 2.97 5.64 34.14
CA GLY A 45 1.78 4.97 33.58
C GLY A 45 1.97 3.46 33.46
N PRO A 46 0.90 2.69 33.30
CA PRO A 46 1.02 1.28 32.93
C PRO A 46 1.86 1.16 31.65
N ALA A 47 2.74 0.16 31.59
CA ALA A 47 3.56 -0.07 30.41
C ALA A 47 2.66 -0.20 29.17
N PRO A 48 3.02 0.42 28.02
CA PRO A 48 2.21 0.34 26.82
C PRO A 48 2.09 -1.12 26.38
N GLU A 49 0.87 -1.54 26.07
CA GLU A 49 0.63 -2.86 25.49
C GLU A 49 0.99 -2.83 24.02
N LEU A 50 2.03 -3.58 23.64
CA LEU A 50 2.49 -3.71 22.26
C LEU A 50 2.12 -5.09 21.73
N LEU A 51 1.50 -5.11 20.56
CA LEU A 51 1.24 -6.30 19.78
C LEU A 51 2.09 -6.26 18.51
N VAL A 52 2.90 -7.29 18.31
CA VAL A 52 3.73 -7.46 17.10
C VAL A 52 3.22 -8.68 16.35
N ARG A 53 3.03 -8.53 15.06
CA ARG A 53 2.68 -9.61 14.13
C ARG A 53 3.59 -9.52 12.92
N ALA A 54 3.93 -10.67 12.35
CA ALA A 54 4.68 -10.72 11.12
C ALA A 54 3.92 -11.54 10.07
N PHE A 55 4.02 -11.10 8.83
CA PHE A 55 3.44 -11.75 7.66
C PHE A 55 4.56 -12.01 6.66
N GLY A 56 4.44 -13.10 5.90
CA GLY A 56 5.41 -13.37 4.87
C GLY A 56 4.82 -14.15 3.72
N SER A 57 5.48 -14.06 2.56
CA SER A 57 5.13 -14.88 1.41
C SER A 57 6.35 -15.45 0.70
N VAL A 58 6.11 -16.56 -0.02
CA VAL A 58 7.02 -17.13 -1.01
C VAL A 58 6.23 -17.36 -2.27
N ASP A 59 6.71 -16.81 -3.36
CA ASP A 59 6.02 -16.74 -4.62
C ASP A 59 6.73 -17.59 -5.68
N TRP A 60 5.97 -18.12 -6.61
CA TRP A 60 6.48 -18.67 -7.85
C TRP A 60 5.62 -18.20 -9.01
N GLY A 61 6.25 -17.82 -10.11
CA GLY A 61 5.55 -17.35 -11.29
C GLY A 61 6.17 -17.83 -12.59
N ALA A 62 5.31 -18.00 -13.58
CA ALA A 62 5.66 -18.27 -14.98
C ALA A 62 4.77 -17.40 -15.88
N THR A 63 5.36 -16.76 -16.88
CA THR A 63 4.65 -15.88 -17.80
C THR A 63 5.17 -16.05 -19.23
N GLU A 64 4.30 -15.76 -20.20
CA GLU A 64 4.67 -15.70 -21.62
C GLU A 64 5.33 -14.36 -21.99
N LEU A 65 5.49 -13.43 -21.04
CA LEU A 65 6.14 -12.15 -21.30
C LEU A 65 7.61 -12.37 -21.69
N PRO A 66 8.04 -11.88 -22.87
CA PRO A 66 9.41 -12.08 -23.32
C PRO A 66 10.45 -11.51 -22.36
N GLY A 67 11.49 -12.29 -22.09
CA GLY A 67 12.59 -11.89 -21.21
C GLY A 67 12.35 -12.12 -19.72
N VAL A 68 11.19 -12.62 -19.34
CA VAL A 68 10.89 -13.00 -17.94
C VAL A 68 11.03 -14.51 -17.79
N SER A 69 11.87 -14.92 -16.85
CA SER A 69 12.08 -16.34 -16.53
C SER A 69 11.11 -16.81 -15.44
N ASN A 70 10.76 -18.10 -15.50
CA ASN A 70 10.04 -18.74 -14.40
C ASN A 70 10.94 -18.76 -13.18
N SER A 71 10.45 -18.27 -12.04
CA SER A 71 11.28 -18.19 -10.85
C SER A 71 10.48 -18.28 -9.56
N PHE A 72 11.18 -18.72 -8.51
CA PHE A 72 10.76 -18.44 -7.15
C PHE A 72 11.24 -17.05 -6.74
N ALA A 73 10.43 -16.38 -5.95
CA ALA A 73 10.78 -15.10 -5.31
C ALA A 73 10.43 -15.16 -3.82
N LEU A 74 11.26 -14.53 -3.01
CA LEU A 74 10.80 -14.13 -1.69
C LEU A 74 9.82 -12.98 -1.91
N GLY A 75 8.63 -13.13 -1.39
CA GLY A 75 7.66 -12.05 -1.38
C GLY A 75 7.95 -11.06 -0.25
N GLN A 76 6.94 -10.37 0.19
CA GLN A 76 7.07 -9.42 1.28
C GLN A 76 7.22 -10.13 2.63
N PHE A 77 8.05 -9.56 3.49
CA PHE A 77 8.03 -9.79 4.94
C PHE A 77 7.59 -8.48 5.61
N ASP A 78 6.44 -8.52 6.25
CA ASP A 78 5.78 -7.37 6.83
C ASP A 78 5.76 -7.50 8.36
N LEU A 79 6.29 -6.50 9.04
CA LEU A 79 6.29 -6.38 10.49
C LEU A 79 5.27 -5.32 10.92
N PHE A 80 4.17 -5.78 11.48
CA PHE A 80 3.05 -4.96 11.91
C PHE A 80 3.05 -4.80 13.43
N ILE A 81 3.22 -3.58 13.92
CA ILE A 81 3.33 -3.23 15.32
C ILE A 81 2.18 -2.29 15.69
N THR A 82 1.37 -2.68 16.64
CA THR A 82 0.34 -1.80 17.23
C THR A 82 0.54 -1.68 18.73
N GLY A 83 0.22 -0.52 19.28
CA GLY A 83 0.33 -0.28 20.70
C GLY A 83 -0.72 0.67 21.21
N SER A 84 -1.15 0.43 22.46
CA SER A 84 -1.98 1.35 23.23
C SER A 84 -1.11 2.01 24.29
N LEU A 85 -0.90 3.34 24.15
CA LEU A 85 -0.17 4.11 25.16
C LEU A 85 -1.07 4.45 26.35
N ASN A 86 -2.36 4.61 26.10
CA ASN A 86 -3.44 4.72 27.09
C ASN A 86 -4.79 4.48 26.40
N ASP A 87 -5.91 4.66 27.11
CA ASP A 87 -7.27 4.42 26.61
C ASP A 87 -7.64 5.25 25.36
N ARG A 88 -6.91 6.32 25.06
CA ARG A 88 -7.20 7.24 23.95
C ARG A 88 -6.11 7.33 22.91
N VAL A 89 -4.87 6.97 23.23
CA VAL A 89 -3.71 7.15 22.37
C VAL A 89 -3.18 5.80 21.94
N GLY A 90 -3.13 5.58 20.64
CA GLY A 90 -2.56 4.39 20.01
C GLY A 90 -1.43 4.73 19.04
N VAL A 91 -0.57 3.77 18.81
CA VAL A 91 0.49 3.82 17.79
C VAL A 91 0.34 2.66 16.85
N LEU A 92 0.72 2.89 15.61
CA LEU A 92 0.85 1.86 14.59
C LEU A 92 2.15 2.10 13.81
N ALA A 93 2.96 1.07 13.67
CA ALA A 93 4.08 1.05 12.74
C ALA A 93 3.99 -0.20 11.86
N GLU A 94 4.30 -0.05 10.58
CA GLU A 94 4.38 -1.12 9.61
C GLU A 94 5.68 -0.97 8.82
N ILE A 95 6.48 -2.01 8.87
CA ILE A 95 7.78 -2.06 8.22
C ILE A 95 7.74 -3.24 7.26
N VAL A 96 7.92 -2.96 5.99
CA VAL A 96 7.94 -3.97 4.94
C VAL A 96 9.36 -4.18 4.47
N MET A 97 9.72 -5.44 4.30
CA MET A 97 10.98 -5.88 3.73
C MET A 97 10.68 -6.68 2.48
N GLU A 98 11.17 -6.21 1.35
CA GLU A 98 10.96 -6.84 0.06
C GLU A 98 12.28 -7.32 -0.53
N SER A 99 12.22 -8.44 -1.23
CA SER A 99 13.37 -8.92 -1.96
C SER A 99 13.50 -8.18 -3.29
N SER A 100 14.71 -7.77 -3.65
CA SER A 100 14.98 -7.32 -5.02
C SER A 100 14.63 -8.44 -6.02
N GLY A 101 14.28 -8.04 -7.25
CA GLY A 101 13.86 -9.00 -8.28
C GLY A 101 14.84 -10.14 -8.59
N ASP A 102 16.09 -10.02 -8.17
CA ASP A 102 17.13 -11.05 -8.24
C ASP A 102 17.32 -11.86 -6.93
N ASN A 103 16.50 -11.60 -5.92
CA ASN A 103 16.56 -12.19 -4.57
C ASN A 103 17.91 -11.99 -3.84
N THR A 104 18.70 -11.00 -4.22
CA THR A 104 20.05 -10.80 -3.65
C THR A 104 20.11 -9.69 -2.59
N ARG A 105 19.11 -8.83 -2.56
CA ARG A 105 19.00 -7.70 -1.64
C ARG A 105 17.64 -7.66 -1.00
N VAL A 106 17.57 -7.02 0.16
CA VAL A 106 16.33 -6.69 0.84
C VAL A 106 16.23 -5.17 0.92
N VAL A 107 15.15 -4.63 0.41
CA VAL A 107 14.75 -3.24 0.59
C VAL A 107 13.83 -3.17 1.80
N THR A 108 13.96 -2.15 2.61
CA THR A 108 13.14 -1.96 3.80
C THR A 108 12.45 -0.62 3.74
N ASP A 109 11.13 -0.65 3.82
CA ASP A 109 10.28 0.53 3.76
C ASP A 109 9.47 0.71 5.03
N LEU A 110 9.35 1.95 5.47
CA LEU A 110 8.43 2.33 6.54
C LEU A 110 7.09 2.71 5.92
N GLU A 111 6.19 1.74 5.79
CA GLU A 111 4.93 1.92 5.11
C GLU A 111 3.95 2.79 5.89
N ARG A 112 3.83 2.53 7.17
CA ARG A 112 3.00 3.33 8.05
C ARG A 112 3.70 3.63 9.37
N LEU A 113 3.51 4.85 9.83
CA LEU A 113 3.86 5.26 11.19
C LEU A 113 2.83 6.29 11.63
N GLN A 114 1.94 5.90 12.53
CA GLN A 114 0.82 6.73 12.94
C GLN A 114 0.72 6.81 14.46
N LEU A 115 0.45 8.02 14.92
CA LEU A 115 -0.11 8.27 16.26
C LEU A 115 -1.60 8.54 16.10
N THR A 116 -2.43 7.80 16.84
CA THR A 116 -3.89 7.97 16.83
C THR A 116 -4.38 8.50 18.16
N PHE A 117 -5.39 9.37 18.12
CA PHE A 117 -6.04 9.92 19.28
C PHE A 117 -7.56 9.77 19.17
N ARG A 118 -8.16 8.98 20.06
CA ARG A 118 -9.61 8.82 20.17
C ARG A 118 -10.18 9.99 20.95
N VAL A 119 -10.86 10.90 20.25
CA VAL A 119 -11.53 12.06 20.87
C VAL A 119 -12.80 11.59 21.61
N ASN A 120 -13.60 10.77 20.93
CA ASN A 120 -14.81 10.12 21.42
C ASN A 120 -15.17 8.92 20.53
N ASP A 121 -16.34 8.29 20.71
CA ASP A 121 -16.79 7.12 19.94
C ASP A 121 -17.08 7.43 18.46
N HIS A 122 -17.18 8.70 18.10
CA HIS A 122 -17.51 9.15 16.75
C HIS A 122 -16.36 9.86 16.03
N LEU A 123 -15.23 10.12 16.71
CA LEU A 123 -14.10 10.84 16.13
C LEU A 123 -12.77 10.29 16.64
N GLN A 124 -11.95 9.85 15.71
CA GLN A 124 -10.54 9.53 15.88
C GLN A 124 -9.70 10.43 14.98
N LEU A 125 -8.68 11.04 15.53
CA LEU A 125 -7.65 11.78 14.80
C LEU A 125 -6.42 10.90 14.66
N ALA A 126 -5.66 11.07 13.57
CA ALA A 126 -4.35 10.46 13.41
C ALA A 126 -3.39 11.43 12.75
N ALA A 127 -2.10 11.26 13.03
CA ALA A 127 -1.01 11.98 12.38
C ALA A 127 0.13 11.02 12.07
N GLY A 128 0.80 11.21 10.92
CA GLY A 128 1.91 10.40 10.48
C GLY A 128 1.80 9.97 9.03
N ARG A 129 2.48 8.87 8.65
CA ARG A 129 2.36 8.21 7.34
C ARG A 129 1.24 7.17 7.41
N TYR A 130 0.31 7.24 6.48
CA TYR A 130 -0.89 6.39 6.44
C TYR A 130 -1.29 6.05 5.01
N HIS A 131 -2.12 5.00 4.85
CA HIS A 131 -2.82 4.74 3.60
C HIS A 131 -3.98 5.71 3.46
N THR A 132 -4.07 6.35 2.30
CA THR A 132 -5.16 7.29 2.00
C THR A 132 -6.52 6.58 1.99
N GLY A 133 -7.56 7.27 2.40
CA GLY A 133 -8.95 6.78 2.36
C GLY A 133 -9.57 6.82 0.97
N ILE A 134 -8.79 6.62 -0.10
CA ILE A 134 -9.27 6.56 -1.48
C ILE A 134 -9.77 5.16 -1.77
N GLY A 135 -11.09 5.01 -1.94
CA GLY A 135 -11.72 3.72 -2.17
C GLY A 135 -11.77 2.83 -0.92
N PHE A 136 -12.25 1.62 -1.11
CA PHE A 136 -12.33 0.60 -0.06
C PHE A 136 -11.01 -0.19 0.07
N TYR A 137 -10.46 -0.65 -1.07
CA TYR A 137 -9.33 -1.57 -1.07
C TYR A 137 -8.12 -0.98 -0.34
N ASN A 138 -7.77 0.27 -0.65
CA ASN A 138 -6.63 0.94 -0.04
C ASN A 138 -6.78 1.13 1.47
N ALA A 139 -8.00 1.37 1.96
CA ALA A 139 -8.28 1.53 3.38
C ALA A 139 -8.36 0.19 4.14
N ALA A 140 -8.84 -0.89 3.48
CA ALA A 140 -9.15 -2.18 4.10
C ALA A 140 -8.01 -3.20 4.01
N PHE A 141 -7.21 -3.17 2.94
CA PHE A 141 -6.10 -4.10 2.73
C PHE A 141 -4.77 -3.38 2.87
N HIS A 142 -3.96 -3.88 3.77
CA HIS A 142 -2.60 -3.44 4.01
C HIS A 142 -1.62 -4.37 3.27
N HIS A 143 -0.33 -4.24 3.50
CA HIS A 143 0.67 -5.03 2.82
C HIS A 143 0.50 -6.54 3.01
N GLY A 144 0.14 -7.05 4.09
CA GLY A 144 0.10 -8.49 4.34
C GLY A 144 -0.64 -9.31 3.27
N ALA A 145 0.08 -9.91 2.34
CA ALA A 145 -0.46 -10.80 1.29
C ALA A 145 -1.35 -11.93 1.85
N TYR A 146 -1.20 -12.25 3.12
CA TYR A 146 -2.04 -13.21 3.83
C TYR A 146 -3.53 -12.82 3.84
N PHE A 147 -3.85 -11.54 3.92
CA PHE A 147 -5.25 -11.08 4.02
C PHE A 147 -5.97 -10.99 2.67
N GLU A 148 -5.24 -10.93 1.59
CA GLU A 148 -5.78 -10.83 0.24
C GLU A 148 -6.21 -12.21 -0.27
N THR A 149 -7.39 -12.30 -0.90
CA THR A 149 -7.86 -13.55 -1.51
C THR A 149 -7.02 -13.90 -2.75
N PRO A 150 -6.82 -13.01 -3.75
CA PRO A 150 -5.92 -13.23 -4.88
C PRO A 150 -4.43 -13.05 -4.53
N ILE A 151 -3.57 -13.32 -5.49
CA ILE A 151 -2.16 -12.95 -5.43
C ILE A 151 -2.03 -11.50 -5.90
N GLY A 152 -1.58 -10.64 -5.00
CA GLY A 152 -1.37 -9.22 -5.24
C GLY A 152 -2.66 -8.38 -5.32
N ARG A 153 -2.42 -7.08 -5.30
CA ARG A 153 -3.45 -6.03 -5.31
C ARG A 153 -4.08 -5.86 -6.68
N PRO A 154 -5.33 -5.33 -6.79
CA PRO A 154 -5.84 -4.85 -8.07
C PRO A 154 -4.91 -3.79 -8.66
N ARG A 155 -4.69 -3.83 -9.97
CA ARG A 155 -3.71 -2.97 -10.67
C ARG A 155 -3.84 -1.48 -10.35
N VAL A 156 -5.04 -1.00 -10.12
CA VAL A 156 -5.29 0.41 -9.77
C VAL A 156 -4.74 0.77 -8.39
N PHE A 157 -4.62 -0.21 -7.50
CA PHE A 157 -4.10 -0.06 -6.14
C PHE A 157 -2.68 -0.58 -5.96
N SER A 158 -1.93 -0.81 -7.05
CA SER A 158 -0.47 -1.04 -6.95
C SER A 158 0.22 0.09 -6.23
N PHE A 159 1.26 -0.21 -5.49
CA PHE A 159 2.06 0.79 -4.77
C PHE A 159 2.79 1.73 -5.72
N GLU A 160 3.23 2.87 -5.22
CA GLU A 160 3.84 3.93 -6.00
C GLU A 160 5.12 3.47 -6.69
N ASP A 161 5.98 2.74 -5.98
CA ASP A 161 7.23 2.14 -6.45
C ASP A 161 7.00 1.02 -7.47
N GLU A 162 5.92 0.25 -7.35
CA GLU A 162 5.45 -0.71 -8.34
C GLU A 162 4.81 -0.05 -9.57
N GLY A 163 4.81 1.25 -9.62
CA GLY A 163 4.23 2.01 -10.69
C GLY A 163 2.74 2.30 -10.55
N GLY A 164 2.22 2.29 -9.34
CA GLY A 164 0.84 2.64 -9.04
C GLY A 164 0.43 4.03 -9.51
N VAL A 165 -0.86 4.21 -9.77
CA VAL A 165 -1.43 5.47 -10.29
C VAL A 165 -2.10 6.32 -9.20
N LEU A 166 -2.25 5.77 -8.00
CA LEU A 166 -2.89 6.42 -6.86
C LEU A 166 -1.85 6.87 -5.83
N PRO A 167 -2.13 7.89 -5.02
CA PRO A 167 -1.39 8.18 -3.79
C PRO A 167 -1.85 7.20 -2.71
N ILE A 168 -1.21 6.03 -2.68
CA ILE A 168 -1.51 4.99 -1.69
C ILE A 168 -1.09 5.45 -0.31
N HIS A 169 0.13 5.98 -0.19
CA HIS A 169 0.71 6.47 1.05
C HIS A 169 0.71 7.99 1.10
N GLU A 170 0.48 8.53 2.28
CA GLU A 170 0.56 9.97 2.50
C GLU A 170 1.05 10.30 3.91
N VAL A 171 1.82 11.38 4.03
CA VAL A 171 2.25 11.94 5.33
C VAL A 171 1.39 13.16 5.62
N GLY A 172 0.66 13.11 6.74
CA GLY A 172 -0.28 14.18 7.07
C GLY A 172 -1.09 13.89 8.33
N VAL A 173 -2.32 14.40 8.32
CA VAL A 173 -3.30 14.21 9.39
C VAL A 173 -4.61 13.69 8.83
N SER A 174 -5.29 12.84 9.59
CA SER A 174 -6.59 12.32 9.24
C SER A 174 -7.59 12.39 10.39
N ALA A 175 -8.85 12.56 10.07
CA ALA A 175 -9.99 12.45 10.96
C ALA A 175 -10.93 11.40 10.39
N ARG A 176 -11.31 10.41 11.19
CA ARG A 176 -12.24 9.35 10.80
C ARG A 176 -13.20 9.02 11.92
N GLY A 177 -14.36 8.50 11.55
CA GLY A 177 -15.34 8.11 12.54
C GLY A 177 -16.70 7.79 11.96
N THR A 178 -17.71 7.86 12.83
CA THR A 178 -19.12 7.58 12.51
C THR A 178 -19.96 8.83 12.68
N VAL A 179 -20.97 9.00 11.84
CA VAL A 179 -21.93 10.11 11.99
C VAL A 179 -22.89 9.76 13.14
N PRO A 180 -23.01 10.61 14.18
CA PRO A 180 -23.90 10.36 15.30
C PRO A 180 -25.36 10.19 14.84
N LYS A 181 -26.14 9.37 15.57
CA LYS A 181 -27.57 9.11 15.30
C LYS A 181 -27.89 8.33 14.01
N THR A 182 -26.87 7.78 13.33
CA THR A 182 -27.07 6.92 12.15
C THR A 182 -26.90 5.43 12.49
N GLU A 183 -27.07 5.04 13.75
CA GLU A 183 -26.84 3.66 14.23
C GLU A 183 -25.44 3.15 13.83
N SER A 184 -24.45 4.08 13.79
CA SER A 184 -23.07 3.82 13.32
C SER A 184 -22.97 3.26 11.89
N ALA A 185 -24.02 3.41 11.09
CA ALA A 185 -24.05 2.93 9.70
C ALA A 185 -23.32 3.84 8.72
N LEU A 186 -23.20 5.13 9.03
CA LEU A 186 -22.52 6.11 8.16
C LEU A 186 -21.16 6.48 8.74
N HIS A 187 -20.11 6.18 7.99
CA HIS A 187 -18.71 6.46 8.33
C HIS A 187 -18.16 7.58 7.46
N TYR A 188 -17.18 8.30 7.98
CA TYR A 188 -16.49 9.35 7.25
C TYR A 188 -14.98 9.27 7.45
N VAL A 189 -14.25 9.79 6.46
CA VAL A 189 -12.82 10.09 6.52
C VAL A 189 -12.55 11.46 5.92
N ALA A 190 -11.67 12.23 6.54
CA ALA A 190 -11.16 13.50 6.02
C ALA A 190 -9.66 13.55 6.28
N GLU A 191 -8.87 13.87 5.26
CA GLU A 191 -7.41 13.79 5.29
C GLU A 191 -6.81 15.05 4.67
N VAL A 192 -5.68 15.48 5.21
CA VAL A 192 -4.83 16.55 4.67
C VAL A 192 -3.39 16.10 4.77
N GLY A 193 -2.68 16.08 3.66
CA GLY A 193 -1.32 15.59 3.61
C GLY A 193 -0.42 16.35 2.63
N ASN A 194 0.77 15.83 2.45
CA ASN A 194 1.78 16.43 1.58
C ASN A 194 1.49 16.27 0.09
N GLY A 195 0.59 15.35 -0.26
CA GLY A 195 0.30 15.02 -1.64
C GLY A 195 1.32 14.05 -2.25
N ARG A 196 1.08 13.71 -3.50
CA ARG A 196 1.91 12.78 -4.26
C ARG A 196 3.08 13.50 -4.95
N THR A 197 4.23 12.88 -4.89
CA THR A 197 5.41 13.25 -5.66
C THR A 197 5.58 12.27 -6.83
N TRP A 198 5.78 12.79 -8.05
CA TRP A 198 6.05 11.99 -9.26
C TRP A 198 7.52 12.05 -9.68
N VAL A 199 8.40 12.15 -8.73
CA VAL A 199 9.84 12.05 -9.00
C VAL A 199 10.23 10.59 -8.88
N THR A 200 11.05 10.14 -9.81
CA THR A 200 11.60 8.76 -9.85
C THR A 200 12.61 8.48 -8.74
N ASP A 201 12.77 9.37 -7.80
CA ASP A 201 13.68 9.24 -6.66
C ASP A 201 12.85 8.83 -5.42
N GLU A 202 12.99 7.59 -4.98
CA GLU A 202 12.35 7.03 -3.80
C GLU A 202 12.57 7.89 -2.55
N SER A 203 13.70 8.59 -2.45
CA SER A 203 13.99 9.49 -1.33
C SER A 203 13.07 10.72 -1.26
N ALA A 204 12.31 10.99 -2.30
CA ALA A 204 11.39 12.14 -2.38
C ALA A 204 9.94 11.77 -2.05
N GLU A 205 9.61 10.48 -1.88
CA GLU A 205 8.27 10.06 -1.51
C GLU A 205 7.81 10.66 -0.18
N GLY A 206 6.57 11.11 -0.17
CA GLY A 206 5.97 11.75 1.01
C GLY A 206 6.47 13.16 1.32
N ARG A 207 7.37 13.75 0.51
CA ARG A 207 7.79 15.15 0.65
C ARG A 207 6.88 16.08 -0.14
N ASP A 208 6.49 17.17 0.51
CA ASP A 208 5.83 18.28 -0.18
C ASP A 208 6.86 19.04 -1.02
N GLN A 209 6.68 19.06 -2.34
CA GLN A 209 7.61 19.70 -3.28
C GLN A 209 7.15 21.09 -3.72
N ASN A 210 5.89 21.43 -3.55
CA ASN A 210 5.29 22.66 -4.07
C ASN A 210 4.59 23.52 -3.02
N GLY A 211 4.56 23.08 -1.75
CA GLY A 211 3.83 23.75 -0.66
C GLY A 211 2.32 23.57 -0.74
N SER A 212 1.79 22.91 -1.78
CA SER A 212 0.37 22.57 -1.88
C SER A 212 0.06 21.34 -1.01
N LYS A 213 -1.11 21.34 -0.36
CA LYS A 213 -1.57 20.20 0.42
C LYS A 213 -2.63 19.44 -0.35
N SER A 214 -2.51 18.11 -0.31
CA SER A 214 -3.59 17.24 -0.73
C SER A 214 -4.75 17.29 0.25
N THR A 215 -5.93 16.96 -0.22
CA THR A 215 -7.10 16.73 0.63
C THR A 215 -7.88 15.54 0.11
N ASN A 216 -8.33 14.69 1.01
CA ASN A 216 -9.25 13.59 0.72
C ASN A 216 -10.46 13.65 1.64
N VAL A 217 -11.64 13.38 1.11
CA VAL A 217 -12.87 13.19 1.88
C VAL A 217 -13.59 11.95 1.38
N GLY A 218 -14.08 11.14 2.29
CA GLY A 218 -14.82 9.92 1.96
C GLY A 218 -15.99 9.70 2.91
N LEU A 219 -17.01 9.05 2.37
CA LEU A 219 -18.19 8.59 3.11
C LEU A 219 -18.48 7.15 2.73
N SER A 220 -18.84 6.34 3.72
CA SER A 220 -19.36 4.99 3.47
C SER A 220 -20.56 4.68 4.33
N PHE A 221 -21.41 3.78 3.82
CA PHE A 221 -22.64 3.35 4.45
C PHE A 221 -22.63 1.82 4.59
N ALA A 222 -22.62 1.33 5.83
CA ALA A 222 -22.55 -0.08 6.20
C ALA A 222 -23.62 -0.42 7.25
N PRO A 223 -24.92 -0.51 6.86
CA PRO A 223 -26.01 -0.70 7.82
C PRO A 223 -26.01 -2.12 8.40
N GLU A 224 -26.19 -2.24 9.70
CA GLU A 224 -26.20 -3.54 10.41
C GLU A 224 -27.23 -4.53 9.84
N ARG A 225 -28.38 -4.05 9.34
CA ARG A 225 -29.42 -4.89 8.73
C ARG A 225 -28.96 -5.55 7.43
N TRP A 226 -27.94 -5.02 6.75
CA TRP A 226 -27.35 -5.56 5.51
C TRP A 226 -25.97 -6.14 5.81
N ARG A 227 -25.91 -7.09 6.72
CA ARG A 227 -24.65 -7.64 7.18
C ARG A 227 -23.68 -7.95 6.05
N GLY A 228 -22.51 -7.39 6.15
CA GLY A 228 -21.42 -7.57 5.17
C GLY A 228 -21.49 -6.61 3.95
N VAL A 229 -22.56 -5.82 3.80
CA VAL A 229 -22.65 -4.82 2.71
C VAL A 229 -22.07 -3.50 3.17
N GLU A 230 -21.21 -2.93 2.34
CA GLU A 230 -20.73 -1.56 2.46
C GLU A 230 -20.71 -0.91 1.07
N ILE A 231 -21.17 0.33 0.99
CA ILE A 231 -21.08 1.18 -0.19
C ILE A 231 -20.42 2.49 0.20
N GLY A 232 -19.59 3.04 -0.67
CA GLY A 232 -18.93 4.31 -0.34
C GLY A 232 -18.39 5.02 -1.54
N ALA A 233 -17.94 6.25 -1.28
CA ALA A 233 -17.31 7.12 -2.26
C ALA A 233 -16.28 8.00 -1.58
N SER A 234 -15.25 8.40 -2.31
CA SER A 234 -14.26 9.37 -1.85
C SER A 234 -13.88 10.33 -2.98
N PHE A 235 -13.37 11.49 -2.58
CA PHE A 235 -12.85 12.50 -3.47
C PHE A 235 -11.53 13.04 -2.94
N TYR A 236 -10.49 12.87 -3.75
CA TYR A 236 -9.14 13.35 -3.50
C TYR A 236 -8.78 14.48 -4.47
N ARG A 237 -8.04 15.46 -4.01
CA ARG A 237 -7.44 16.50 -4.84
C ARG A 237 -6.03 16.84 -4.36
N ASP A 238 -5.17 17.18 -5.33
CA ASP A 238 -3.80 17.55 -5.11
C ASP A 238 -3.31 18.45 -6.26
N THR A 239 -2.15 19.07 -6.08
CA THR A 239 -1.38 19.73 -7.14
C THR A 239 0.00 19.11 -7.17
N ILE A 240 0.39 18.55 -8.31
CA ILE A 240 1.63 17.80 -8.51
C ILE A 240 2.51 18.58 -9.49
N LEU A 241 3.83 18.61 -9.26
CA LEU A 241 4.76 19.20 -10.22
C LEU A 241 5.08 18.20 -11.33
N ASP A 242 5.04 18.66 -12.59
CA ASP A 242 5.56 17.90 -13.71
C ASP A 242 7.09 18.00 -13.82
N ALA A 243 7.69 17.29 -14.77
CA ALA A 243 9.15 17.32 -14.98
C ALA A 243 9.70 18.72 -15.36
N ALA A 244 8.84 19.63 -15.79
CA ALA A 244 9.19 21.03 -16.07
C ALA A 244 8.91 21.96 -14.87
N SER A 245 8.60 21.41 -13.71
CA SER A 245 8.19 22.13 -12.48
C SER A 245 6.91 22.98 -12.67
N SER A 246 6.02 22.54 -13.57
CA SER A 246 4.72 23.16 -13.77
C SER A 246 3.63 22.46 -12.98
N ASP A 247 2.69 23.22 -12.46
CA ASP A 247 1.56 22.70 -11.68
C ASP A 247 0.60 21.88 -12.54
N VAL A 248 0.32 20.67 -12.10
CA VAL A 248 -0.73 19.80 -12.63
C VAL A 248 -1.73 19.52 -11.53
N ARG A 249 -2.98 19.96 -11.73
CA ARG A 249 -4.07 19.65 -10.79
C ARG A 249 -4.48 18.20 -10.95
N HIS A 250 -4.36 17.45 -9.90
CA HIS A 250 -4.72 16.03 -9.80
C HIS A 250 -6.01 15.86 -8.99
N ARG A 251 -6.96 15.10 -9.49
CA ARG A 251 -8.22 14.78 -8.79
C ARG A 251 -8.59 13.33 -9.02
N ILE A 252 -9.06 12.68 -7.97
CA ILE A 252 -9.54 11.31 -8.02
C ILE A 252 -10.93 11.28 -7.40
N ALA A 253 -11.89 10.66 -8.10
CA ALA A 253 -13.19 10.30 -7.55
C ALA A 253 -13.26 8.77 -7.53
N ALA A 254 -13.58 8.18 -6.39
CA ALA A 254 -13.74 6.74 -6.23
C ALA A 254 -15.14 6.42 -5.73
N ALA A 255 -15.69 5.29 -6.17
CA ALA A 255 -16.94 4.73 -5.67
C ALA A 255 -16.81 3.21 -5.60
N TYR A 256 -17.41 2.60 -4.58
CA TYR A 256 -17.32 1.17 -4.37
C TYR A 256 -18.59 0.55 -3.81
N VAL A 257 -18.71 -0.75 -4.05
CA VAL A 257 -19.67 -1.64 -3.38
C VAL A 257 -18.95 -2.91 -2.94
N VAL A 258 -19.19 -3.30 -1.71
CA VAL A 258 -18.55 -4.48 -1.11
C VAL A 258 -19.63 -5.30 -0.40
N TYR A 259 -19.57 -6.61 -0.60
CA TYR A 259 -20.27 -7.59 0.22
C TYR A 259 -19.25 -8.61 0.72
N ARG A 260 -19.01 -8.63 2.01
CA ARG A 260 -18.03 -9.53 2.64
C ARG A 260 -18.62 -10.25 3.82
N THR A 261 -18.53 -11.57 3.75
CA THR A 261 -18.88 -12.51 4.83
C THR A 261 -17.78 -13.57 4.94
N PRO A 262 -17.73 -14.36 5.99
CA PRO A 262 -16.78 -15.47 6.07
C PRO A 262 -16.83 -16.44 4.88
N SER A 263 -18.02 -16.63 4.29
CA SER A 263 -18.24 -17.56 3.20
C SER A 263 -18.22 -16.97 1.79
N ALA A 264 -18.37 -15.66 1.63
CA ALA A 264 -18.44 -15.03 0.31
C ALA A 264 -17.89 -13.61 0.34
N GLU A 265 -17.30 -13.21 -0.78
CA GLU A 265 -16.80 -11.86 -1.01
C GLU A 265 -17.17 -11.42 -2.43
N VAL A 266 -17.76 -10.24 -2.54
CA VAL A 266 -17.95 -9.51 -3.79
C VAL A 266 -17.48 -8.10 -3.56
N MET A 267 -16.54 -7.64 -4.36
CA MET A 267 -15.99 -6.28 -4.27
C MET A 267 -15.91 -5.69 -5.67
N ALA A 268 -16.33 -4.45 -5.81
CA ALA A 268 -16.13 -3.70 -7.04
C ALA A 268 -15.87 -2.24 -6.71
N GLU A 269 -14.86 -1.67 -7.36
CA GLU A 269 -14.52 -0.26 -7.25
C GLU A 269 -14.29 0.35 -8.63
N TRP A 270 -14.70 1.59 -8.76
CA TRP A 270 -14.44 2.42 -9.92
C TRP A 270 -13.76 3.72 -9.48
N LEU A 271 -12.76 4.14 -10.25
CA LEU A 271 -12.01 5.37 -10.02
C LEU A 271 -11.92 6.18 -11.33
N GLY A 272 -12.22 7.46 -11.21
CA GLY A 272 -11.96 8.45 -12.24
C GLY A 272 -10.81 9.35 -11.83
N LEU A 273 -9.72 9.35 -12.62
CA LEU A 273 -8.54 10.19 -12.39
C LEU A 273 -8.52 11.32 -13.42
N SER A 274 -8.31 12.54 -12.98
CA SER A 274 -8.16 13.68 -13.88
C SER A 274 -6.90 14.48 -13.58
N HIS A 275 -6.19 14.86 -14.64
CA HIS A 275 -5.02 15.72 -14.61
C HIS A 275 -5.29 16.95 -15.46
N GLN A 276 -5.17 18.13 -14.89
CA GLN A 276 -5.29 19.40 -15.60
C GLN A 276 -3.96 20.15 -15.55
N THR A 277 -3.33 20.28 -16.71
CA THR A 277 -2.06 20.98 -16.88
C THR A 277 -2.21 22.51 -16.77
N ALA A 278 -1.12 23.22 -16.57
CA ALA A 278 -1.10 24.67 -16.43
C ALA A 278 -1.65 25.40 -17.67
N ASP A 279 -1.51 24.83 -18.88
CA ASP A 279 -2.09 25.34 -20.12
C ASP A 279 -3.59 25.04 -20.29
N GLY A 280 -4.20 24.43 -19.27
CA GLY A 280 -5.65 24.17 -19.20
C GLY A 280 -6.11 22.86 -19.84
N ARG A 281 -5.23 22.05 -20.44
CA ARG A 281 -5.61 20.73 -20.99
C ARG A 281 -6.07 19.81 -19.87
N LEU A 282 -7.16 19.10 -20.12
CA LEU A 282 -7.75 18.15 -19.16
C LEU A 282 -7.70 16.74 -19.71
N PHE A 283 -7.01 15.87 -18.98
CA PHE A 283 -6.91 14.44 -19.24
C PHE A 283 -7.79 13.67 -18.25
N ARG A 284 -8.56 12.69 -18.74
CA ARG A 284 -9.42 11.83 -17.94
C ARG A 284 -9.05 10.38 -18.16
N ASN A 285 -8.87 9.67 -17.07
CA ASN A 285 -8.53 8.25 -17.05
C ASN A 285 -9.50 7.54 -16.13
N HIS A 286 -9.70 6.25 -16.35
CA HIS A 286 -10.62 5.44 -15.56
C HIS A 286 -9.94 4.14 -15.17
N ALA A 287 -10.17 3.72 -13.95
CA ALA A 287 -9.63 2.47 -13.45
C ALA A 287 -10.67 1.79 -12.55
N GLY A 288 -10.46 0.52 -12.28
CA GLY A 288 -11.28 -0.21 -11.34
C GLY A 288 -11.03 -1.70 -11.38
N TYR A 289 -11.72 -2.39 -10.50
CA TYR A 289 -11.72 -3.85 -10.48
C TYR A 289 -13.08 -4.38 -10.04
N ALA A 290 -13.31 -5.65 -10.34
CA ALA A 290 -14.41 -6.43 -9.78
C ALA A 290 -13.88 -7.81 -9.37
N GLN A 291 -14.17 -8.23 -8.15
CA GLN A 291 -13.70 -9.48 -7.56
C GLN A 291 -14.85 -10.23 -6.92
N VAL A 292 -14.86 -11.55 -7.11
CA VAL A 292 -15.80 -12.45 -6.45
C VAL A 292 -15.07 -13.68 -5.92
N SER A 293 -15.40 -14.11 -4.72
CA SER A 293 -14.92 -15.35 -4.15
C SER A 293 -15.98 -16.02 -3.28
N ARG A 294 -15.89 -17.35 -3.14
CA ARG A 294 -16.75 -18.12 -2.22
C ARG A 294 -15.96 -19.23 -1.55
N ALA A 295 -16.05 -19.31 -0.23
CA ALA A 295 -15.43 -20.38 0.54
C ALA A 295 -16.32 -21.64 0.60
N TRP A 296 -15.69 -22.81 0.42
CA TRP A 296 -16.23 -24.14 0.65
C TRP A 296 -15.25 -24.94 1.52
N GLY A 297 -15.47 -24.92 2.81
CA GLY A 297 -14.51 -25.47 3.76
C GLY A 297 -13.19 -24.69 3.72
N LEU A 298 -12.09 -25.38 3.44
CA LEU A 298 -10.74 -24.78 3.35
C LEU A 298 -10.44 -24.11 2.01
N VAL A 299 -11.32 -24.29 1.01
CA VAL A 299 -11.05 -23.92 -0.37
C VAL A 299 -11.88 -22.70 -0.76
N ARG A 300 -11.26 -21.72 -1.40
CA ARG A 300 -11.89 -20.46 -1.85
C ARG A 300 -11.48 -20.17 -3.31
N PRO A 301 -12.23 -20.61 -4.31
CA PRO A 301 -12.08 -20.11 -5.66
C PRO A 301 -12.46 -18.64 -5.74
N TYR A 302 -11.80 -17.93 -6.67
CA TYR A 302 -12.03 -16.53 -6.94
C TYR A 302 -11.86 -16.18 -8.42
N TYR A 303 -12.46 -15.07 -8.77
CA TYR A 303 -12.25 -14.40 -10.04
C TYR A 303 -12.09 -12.91 -9.80
N ARG A 304 -11.14 -12.27 -10.51
CA ARG A 304 -10.97 -10.82 -10.52
C ARG A 304 -10.79 -10.31 -11.95
N LEU A 305 -11.46 -9.23 -12.25
CA LEU A 305 -11.26 -8.42 -13.45
C LEU A 305 -10.62 -7.10 -13.03
N ASP A 306 -9.46 -6.78 -13.56
CA ASP A 306 -8.78 -5.49 -13.39
C ASP A 306 -8.85 -4.70 -14.68
N ARG A 307 -9.03 -3.39 -14.57
CA ARG A 307 -9.02 -2.48 -15.72
C ARG A 307 -8.40 -1.13 -15.36
N LEU A 308 -7.50 -0.67 -16.21
CA LEU A 308 -6.93 0.67 -16.19
C LEU A 308 -6.96 1.22 -17.62
N ALA A 309 -7.70 2.28 -17.86
CA ALA A 309 -7.79 2.97 -19.15
C ALA A 309 -7.10 4.32 -19.03
N VAL A 310 -5.93 4.44 -19.64
CA VAL A 310 -5.07 5.63 -19.58
C VAL A 310 -4.91 6.23 -20.97
N SER A 311 -5.09 7.54 -21.06
CA SER A 311 -4.77 8.29 -22.28
C SER A 311 -3.24 8.39 -22.41
N PRO A 312 -2.64 8.06 -23.57
CA PRO A 312 -1.20 8.10 -23.78
C PRO A 312 -0.53 9.45 -23.51
N SER A 313 -1.29 10.55 -23.65
CA SER A 313 -0.77 11.91 -23.42
C SER A 313 -1.00 12.41 -21.99
N THR A 314 -1.51 11.57 -21.10
CA THR A 314 -1.76 11.98 -19.72
C THR A 314 -0.43 12.20 -18.98
N PRO A 315 -0.23 13.34 -18.31
CA PRO A 315 0.94 13.55 -17.46
C PRO A 315 1.10 12.42 -16.46
N PHE A 316 2.36 12.04 -16.16
CA PHE A 316 2.79 11.06 -15.15
C PHE A 316 2.44 9.59 -15.45
N ILE A 317 1.22 9.30 -15.94
CA ILE A 317 0.74 7.93 -16.09
C ILE A 317 0.53 7.52 -17.56
N GLY A 318 0.77 8.42 -18.51
CA GLY A 318 0.58 8.13 -19.95
C GLY A 318 1.44 6.96 -20.45
N ASP A 319 2.66 6.87 -19.97
CA ASP A 319 3.63 5.81 -20.34
C ASP A 319 3.26 4.43 -19.78
N ARG A 320 2.39 4.38 -18.77
CA ARG A 320 1.91 3.11 -18.20
C ARG A 320 0.98 2.36 -19.19
N GLY A 321 0.31 3.10 -20.05
CA GLY A 321 -0.65 2.54 -21.00
C GLY A 321 -1.92 2.01 -20.34
N SER A 322 -2.81 1.48 -21.17
CA SER A 322 -4.01 0.80 -20.70
C SER A 322 -3.72 -0.64 -20.36
N TYR A 323 -4.43 -1.16 -19.36
CA TYR A 323 -4.28 -2.50 -18.81
C TYR A 323 -5.65 -3.13 -18.57
N GLN A 324 -5.78 -4.42 -18.91
CA GLN A 324 -6.91 -5.25 -18.53
C GLN A 324 -6.41 -6.65 -18.20
N ALA A 325 -6.88 -7.23 -17.11
CA ALA A 325 -6.54 -8.60 -16.75
C ALA A 325 -7.77 -9.36 -16.25
N HIS A 326 -7.80 -10.64 -16.59
CA HIS A 326 -8.72 -11.63 -16.09
C HIS A 326 -7.93 -12.62 -15.24
N ILE A 327 -8.27 -12.73 -13.97
CA ILE A 327 -7.56 -13.55 -13.00
C ILE A 327 -8.54 -14.57 -12.44
N VAL A 328 -8.20 -15.84 -12.57
CA VAL A 328 -8.96 -16.97 -11.97
C VAL A 328 -8.03 -17.72 -11.04
N GLY A 329 -8.45 -17.95 -9.82
CA GLY A 329 -7.59 -18.60 -8.86
C GLY A 329 -8.31 -19.39 -7.78
N LEU A 330 -7.49 -20.02 -6.98
CA LEU A 330 -7.89 -20.84 -5.85
C LEU A 330 -7.01 -20.51 -4.65
N ARG A 331 -7.64 -20.23 -3.52
CA ARG A 331 -6.96 -20.14 -2.22
C ARG A 331 -7.37 -21.34 -1.37
N VAL A 332 -6.39 -21.92 -0.66
CA VAL A 332 -6.59 -22.99 0.30
C VAL A 332 -5.97 -22.57 1.63
N ASP A 333 -6.76 -22.60 2.70
CA ASP A 333 -6.33 -22.24 4.04
C ASP A 333 -6.28 -23.48 4.94
N PRO A 334 -5.17 -24.27 4.91
CA PRO A 334 -5.06 -25.52 5.69
C PRO A 334 -4.98 -25.26 7.20
N ALA A 335 -4.54 -24.09 7.61
CA ALA A 335 -4.49 -23.64 9.00
C ALA A 335 -4.73 -22.11 9.05
N MET A 336 -5.06 -21.60 10.24
CA MET A 336 -5.31 -20.15 10.44
C MET A 336 -4.07 -19.27 10.22
N TRP A 337 -2.89 -19.85 10.15
CA TRP A 337 -1.62 -19.14 10.03
C TRP A 337 -0.92 -19.39 8.68
N ILE A 338 -1.54 -20.14 7.77
CA ILE A 338 -0.96 -20.47 6.46
C ILE A 338 -2.04 -20.50 5.38
N GLY A 339 -1.74 -19.92 4.22
CA GLY A 339 -2.56 -19.99 3.02
C GLY A 339 -1.74 -20.35 1.79
N LEU A 340 -2.33 -21.12 0.90
CA LEU A 340 -1.78 -21.48 -0.41
C LEU A 340 -2.67 -20.86 -1.48
N LYS A 341 -2.09 -20.20 -2.46
CA LYS A 341 -2.81 -19.61 -3.58
C LYS A 341 -2.22 -20.10 -4.89
N ALA A 342 -3.09 -20.31 -5.87
CA ALA A 342 -2.70 -20.57 -7.24
C ALA A 342 -3.65 -19.81 -8.16
N GLU A 343 -3.12 -19.13 -9.19
CA GLU A 343 -3.93 -18.38 -10.13
C GLU A 343 -3.38 -18.46 -11.56
N TYR A 344 -4.30 -18.33 -12.48
CA TYR A 344 -4.04 -18.07 -13.88
C TYR A 344 -4.51 -16.66 -14.21
N GLU A 345 -3.65 -15.91 -14.86
CA GLU A 345 -3.92 -14.55 -15.31
C GLU A 345 -3.77 -14.46 -16.82
N ARG A 346 -4.72 -13.75 -17.45
CA ARG A 346 -4.64 -13.33 -18.85
C ARG A 346 -4.70 -11.82 -18.90
N THR A 347 -3.65 -11.21 -19.45
CA THR A 347 -3.43 -9.76 -19.45
C THR A 347 -3.34 -9.22 -20.87
N ASP A 348 -4.02 -8.08 -21.09
CA ASP A 348 -3.82 -7.17 -22.20
C ASP A 348 -3.27 -5.85 -21.66
N GLU A 349 -2.09 -5.45 -22.09
CA GLU A 349 -1.46 -4.18 -21.73
C GLU A 349 -0.83 -3.50 -22.95
N ALA A 350 -0.42 -2.24 -22.82
CA ALA A 350 0.14 -1.47 -23.91
C ALA A 350 1.34 -2.18 -24.57
N GLY A 351 1.20 -2.53 -25.84
CA GLY A 351 2.23 -3.22 -26.62
C GLY A 351 2.23 -4.76 -26.52
N HIS A 352 1.44 -5.33 -25.61
CA HIS A 352 1.38 -6.78 -25.38
C HIS A 352 -0.07 -7.22 -25.16
N HIS A 353 -0.54 -8.18 -25.97
CA HIS A 353 -1.91 -8.69 -25.90
C HIS A 353 -1.94 -10.19 -25.64
N GLY A 354 -2.89 -10.60 -24.80
CA GLY A 354 -3.16 -12.01 -24.53
C GLY A 354 -2.04 -12.73 -23.78
N ILE A 355 -1.25 -12.03 -23.00
CA ILE A 355 -0.18 -12.64 -22.19
C ILE A 355 -0.79 -13.49 -21.09
N ASN A 356 -0.32 -14.73 -21.02
CA ASN A 356 -0.74 -15.67 -20.00
C ASN A 356 0.33 -15.78 -18.91
N ALA A 357 -0.11 -15.88 -17.66
CA ALA A 357 0.75 -16.15 -16.52
C ALA A 357 0.08 -17.15 -15.57
N VAL A 358 0.91 -17.93 -14.91
CA VAL A 358 0.54 -18.80 -13.80
C VAL A 358 1.36 -18.38 -12.59
N ARG A 359 0.70 -18.18 -11.46
CA ARG A 359 1.35 -17.80 -10.21
C ARG A 359 0.89 -18.71 -9.08
N THR A 360 1.80 -18.97 -8.16
CA THR A 360 1.48 -19.62 -6.87
C THR A 360 2.12 -18.84 -5.74
N GLN A 361 1.48 -18.82 -4.60
CA GLN A 361 1.95 -18.09 -3.43
C GLN A 361 1.66 -18.90 -2.17
N LEU A 362 2.67 -19.09 -1.34
CA LEU A 362 2.55 -19.51 0.04
C LEU A 362 2.57 -18.27 0.92
N VAL A 363 1.54 -18.06 1.72
CA VAL A 363 1.45 -16.97 2.69
C VAL A 363 1.35 -17.50 4.10
N PHE A 364 1.94 -16.79 5.06
CA PHE A 364 1.92 -17.18 6.47
C PHE A 364 1.95 -15.98 7.40
N VAL A 365 1.46 -16.18 8.63
CA VAL A 365 1.40 -15.19 9.71
C VAL A 365 1.85 -15.81 11.03
N PHE A 366 2.56 -15.06 11.86
CA PHE A 366 3.04 -15.47 13.19
C PHE A 366 3.27 -14.30 14.14
#